data_19f77305df653ec4b71fb5c42f32b895
#
_entry.id   19f77305df653ec4b71fb5c42f32b895
#
_cell.length_a   1.000
_cell.length_b   1.000
_cell.length_c   1.000
_cell.angle_alpha   90.00
_cell.angle_beta   90.00
_cell.angle_gamma   90.00
#
_symmetry.space_group_name_H-M   'P 1'
#
loop_
_entity.id
_entity.type
_entity.pdbx_description
1 polymer ?
#
loop_
_entity_poly.entity_id
_entity_poly.type
_entity_poly.pdbx_seq_one_letter_code
_entity_poly.pdbx_strand_id
1 'polypeptide(L)'
;MQYVISILIATVIAALAGWLVQRDSHQKSLTILTVAVIVAFSVVATGALNYVAKHPSSILNWMINGETGEAVEHDLDGATLTLEDSWTVSSFDDLTVIGKLYQNFSREGDEDLEGEWLILSPDEDPAILYCYDNETTTIQLSDLREALEEDENMTVESIEFHGIPAVEGTEQNPEKEDIIDYKQICFIANDKCYELVVYHDKDDTAERIAQKILDGLSF
;
A
#
# COMPACT_ATOMS: atom_id res chain seq x y z
N MET A 1 -20.81 -5.64 -6.87
CA MET A 1 -21.72 -4.50 -7.17
C MET A 1 -21.15 -3.60 -8.28
N GLN A 2 -19.84 -3.32 -8.33
CA GLN A 2 -19.21 -2.46 -9.36
C GLN A 2 -19.38 -2.97 -10.80
N TYR A 3 -19.27 -4.28 -11.05
CA TYR A 3 -19.48 -4.86 -12.38
C TYR A 3 -20.89 -4.60 -12.95
N VAL A 4 -21.90 -4.59 -12.08
CA VAL A 4 -23.31 -4.34 -12.50
C VAL A 4 -23.47 -2.90 -12.98
N ILE A 5 -22.83 -1.94 -12.32
CA ILE A 5 -22.87 -0.52 -12.69
C ILE A 5 -22.14 -0.29 -14.01
N SER A 6 -20.97 -0.90 -14.22
CA SER A 6 -20.21 -0.76 -15.46
C SER A 6 -20.95 -1.38 -16.65
N ILE A 7 -21.60 -2.53 -16.48
CA ILE A 7 -22.43 -3.17 -17.50
C ILE A 7 -23.65 -2.31 -17.81
N LEU A 8 -24.30 -1.72 -16.80
CA LEU A 8 -25.44 -0.82 -16.98
C LEU A 8 -25.04 0.43 -17.78
N ILE A 9 -23.93 1.07 -17.44
CA ILE A 9 -23.42 2.25 -18.17
C ILE A 9 -23.08 1.89 -19.61
N ALA A 10 -22.37 0.78 -19.86
CA ALA A 10 -22.04 0.32 -21.20
C ALA A 10 -23.33 0.02 -22.03
N THR A 11 -24.33 -0.59 -21.39
CA THR A 11 -25.62 -0.91 -22.04
C THR A 11 -26.40 0.35 -22.40
N VAL A 12 -26.44 1.36 -21.52
CA VAL A 12 -27.11 2.64 -21.78
C VAL A 12 -26.40 3.41 -22.90
N ILE A 13 -25.05 3.44 -22.93
CA ILE A 13 -24.30 4.08 -24.01
C ILE A 13 -24.54 3.37 -25.34
N ALA A 14 -24.53 2.04 -25.36
CA ALA A 14 -24.79 1.25 -26.56
C ALA A 14 -26.22 1.45 -27.07
N ALA A 15 -27.21 1.53 -26.17
CA ALA A 15 -28.60 1.78 -26.51
C ALA A 15 -28.81 3.18 -27.08
N LEU A 16 -28.22 4.21 -26.49
CA LEU A 16 -28.27 5.60 -26.98
C LEU A 16 -27.61 5.74 -28.36
N ALA A 17 -26.45 5.09 -28.55
CA ALA A 17 -25.78 5.08 -29.84
C ALA A 17 -26.57 4.34 -30.91
N GLY A 18 -27.19 3.21 -30.58
CA GLY A 18 -28.09 2.47 -31.46
C GLY A 18 -29.31 3.30 -31.87
N TRP A 19 -29.91 4.04 -30.91
CA TRP A 19 -31.01 4.93 -31.16
C TRP A 19 -30.65 6.12 -32.08
N LEU A 20 -29.51 6.76 -31.85
CA LEU A 20 -29.02 7.86 -32.69
C LEU A 20 -28.75 7.42 -34.13
N VAL A 21 -28.24 6.22 -34.31
CA VAL A 21 -27.93 5.64 -35.62
C VAL A 21 -29.20 5.19 -36.35
N GLN A 22 -30.24 4.69 -35.66
CA GLN A 22 -31.48 4.26 -36.26
C GLN A 22 -32.29 5.42 -36.81
N ARG A 23 -32.01 6.64 -36.33
CA ARG A 23 -32.64 7.87 -36.78
C ARG A 23 -32.19 8.33 -38.18
N ASP A 24 -31.02 7.87 -38.65
CA ASP A 24 -30.41 8.30 -39.92
C ASP A 24 -30.17 7.09 -40.83
N SER A 25 -31.19 6.67 -41.60
CA SER A 25 -31.28 5.37 -42.27
C SER A 25 -30.39 5.18 -43.52
N HIS A 26 -29.47 6.07 -43.86
CA HIS A 26 -28.79 6.03 -45.15
C HIS A 26 -27.38 5.44 -45.20
N GLN A 27 -26.75 5.03 -44.07
CA GLN A 27 -25.38 4.50 -44.10
C GLN A 27 -25.15 3.29 -43.19
N LYS A 28 -25.55 2.11 -43.60
CA LYS A 28 -25.37 0.85 -42.82
C LYS A 28 -23.93 0.52 -42.44
N SER A 29 -22.97 0.91 -43.27
CA SER A 29 -21.53 0.61 -42.98
C SER A 29 -20.95 1.53 -41.91
N LEU A 30 -21.38 2.80 -41.85
CA LEU A 30 -20.98 3.75 -40.81
C LEU A 30 -21.55 3.33 -39.45
N THR A 31 -22.74 2.75 -39.44
CA THR A 31 -23.42 2.21 -38.26
C THR A 31 -22.62 1.10 -37.59
N ILE A 32 -22.16 0.12 -38.38
CA ILE A 32 -21.38 -1.01 -37.87
C ILE A 32 -20.04 -0.52 -37.29
N LEU A 33 -19.37 0.40 -37.95
CA LEU A 33 -18.12 0.99 -37.48
C LEU A 33 -18.33 1.75 -36.15
N THR A 34 -19.37 2.56 -36.07
CA THR A 34 -19.69 3.34 -34.87
C THR A 34 -20.02 2.42 -33.68
N VAL A 35 -20.81 1.38 -33.88
CA VAL A 35 -21.09 0.38 -32.82
C VAL A 35 -19.82 -0.33 -32.39
N ALA A 36 -18.97 -0.76 -33.32
CA ALA A 36 -17.71 -1.40 -33.01
C ALA A 36 -16.76 -0.49 -32.19
N VAL A 37 -16.67 0.78 -32.56
CA VAL A 37 -15.86 1.78 -31.82
C VAL A 37 -16.40 1.99 -30.40
N ILE A 38 -17.72 2.10 -30.24
CA ILE A 38 -18.35 2.28 -28.92
C ILE A 38 -18.14 1.06 -28.03
N VAL A 39 -18.27 -0.15 -28.59
CA VAL A 39 -18.02 -1.39 -27.84
C VAL A 39 -16.55 -1.48 -27.44
N ALA A 40 -15.62 -1.20 -28.35
CA ALA A 40 -14.18 -1.19 -28.05
C ALA A 40 -13.85 -0.16 -26.97
N PHE A 41 -14.40 1.06 -27.09
CA PHE A 41 -14.19 2.12 -26.07
C PHE A 41 -14.78 1.74 -24.71
N SER A 42 -15.97 1.10 -24.68
CA SER A 42 -16.60 0.65 -23.45
C SER A 42 -15.78 -0.44 -22.76
N VAL A 43 -15.17 -1.38 -23.51
CA VAL A 43 -14.30 -2.42 -22.96
C VAL A 43 -13.02 -1.80 -22.38
N VAL A 44 -12.40 -0.87 -23.11
CA VAL A 44 -11.19 -0.17 -22.62
C VAL A 44 -11.52 0.68 -21.40
N ALA A 45 -12.60 1.45 -21.42
CA ALA A 45 -13.02 2.28 -20.29
C ALA A 45 -13.38 1.43 -19.06
N THR A 46 -14.03 0.27 -19.25
CA THR A 46 -14.34 -0.65 -18.13
C THR A 46 -13.05 -1.27 -17.57
N GLY A 47 -12.10 -1.63 -18.43
CA GLY A 47 -10.78 -2.11 -18.01
C GLY A 47 -10.01 -1.05 -17.21
N ALA A 48 -9.97 0.18 -17.73
CA ALA A 48 -9.32 1.31 -17.07
C ALA A 48 -9.98 1.63 -15.71
N LEU A 49 -11.31 1.71 -15.66
CA LEU A 49 -12.05 1.94 -14.41
C LEU A 49 -11.83 0.82 -13.38
N ASN A 50 -11.73 -0.42 -13.84
CA ASN A 50 -11.46 -1.55 -12.96
C ASN A 50 -10.01 -1.53 -12.44
N TYR A 51 -9.07 -1.08 -13.27
CA TYR A 51 -7.68 -0.86 -12.87
C TYR A 51 -7.61 0.29 -11.83
N VAL A 52 -8.23 1.44 -12.12
CA VAL A 52 -8.34 2.59 -11.18
C VAL A 52 -8.98 2.18 -9.85
N ALA A 53 -10.04 1.34 -9.91
CA ALA A 53 -10.73 0.89 -8.70
C ALA A 53 -9.94 -0.12 -7.87
N LYS A 54 -8.96 -0.79 -8.49
CA LYS A 54 -8.05 -1.71 -7.79
C LYS A 54 -6.76 -1.03 -7.31
N HIS A 55 -6.38 0.07 -7.94
CA HIS A 55 -5.11 0.77 -7.69
C HIS A 55 -5.34 2.29 -7.60
N PRO A 56 -6.14 2.78 -6.60
CA PRO A 56 -6.46 4.21 -6.51
C PRO A 56 -5.23 5.08 -6.20
N SER A 57 -4.27 4.59 -5.42
CA SER A 57 -3.07 5.34 -5.05
C SER A 57 -2.08 5.45 -6.21
N SER A 58 -1.86 4.39 -6.97
CA SER A 58 -0.92 4.38 -8.10
C SER A 58 -1.33 5.37 -9.19
N ILE A 59 -2.64 5.56 -9.41
CA ILE A 59 -3.14 6.53 -10.39
C ILE A 59 -3.03 7.96 -9.86
N LEU A 60 -3.31 8.18 -8.59
CA LEU A 60 -3.10 9.48 -7.96
C LEU A 60 -1.62 9.88 -7.99
N ASN A 61 -0.72 8.97 -7.68
CA ASN A 61 0.72 9.19 -7.79
C ASN A 61 1.16 9.45 -9.24
N TRP A 62 0.71 8.63 -10.20
CA TRP A 62 0.99 8.86 -11.62
C TRP A 62 0.44 10.20 -12.12
N MET A 63 -0.77 10.62 -11.69
CA MET A 63 -1.36 11.91 -12.08
C MET A 63 -0.67 13.11 -11.43
N ILE A 64 -0.11 12.96 -10.25
CA ILE A 64 0.52 14.05 -9.48
C ILE A 64 2.02 14.15 -9.78
N ASN A 65 2.73 13.03 -9.84
CA ASN A 65 4.19 12.99 -9.88
C ASN A 65 4.75 12.43 -11.19
N GLY A 66 3.97 11.65 -11.96
CA GLY A 66 4.43 10.92 -13.16
C GLY A 66 5.49 9.89 -12.75
N GLU A 67 5.14 8.63 -12.59
CA GLU A 67 6.08 7.57 -12.20
C GLU A 67 7.27 7.54 -13.16
N THR A 68 8.46 7.85 -12.66
CA THR A 68 9.70 7.84 -13.43
C THR A 68 10.60 6.67 -13.07
N GLY A 69 10.29 5.94 -11.98
CA GLY A 69 11.13 4.90 -11.38
C GLY A 69 12.36 5.49 -10.70
N GLU A 70 12.39 6.81 -10.49
CA GLU A 70 13.46 7.48 -9.78
C GLU A 70 13.35 7.24 -8.28
N ALA A 71 14.49 7.19 -7.61
CA ALA A 71 14.54 7.08 -6.16
C ALA A 71 14.14 8.42 -5.52
N VAL A 72 13.22 8.36 -4.57
CA VAL A 72 12.75 9.51 -3.78
C VAL A 72 13.16 9.31 -2.33
N GLU A 73 13.76 10.33 -1.74
CA GLU A 73 14.14 10.34 -0.34
C GLU A 73 13.01 10.96 0.50
N HIS A 74 12.66 10.26 1.58
CA HIS A 74 11.67 10.69 2.57
C HIS A 74 12.37 10.85 3.92
N ASP A 75 12.26 12.02 4.53
CA ASP A 75 12.73 12.28 5.88
C ASP A 75 11.74 11.69 6.90
N LEU A 76 12.23 10.85 7.80
CA LEU A 76 11.46 10.14 8.80
C LEU A 76 11.92 10.48 10.23
N ASP A 77 12.27 11.74 10.45
CA ASP A 77 12.58 12.25 11.80
C ASP A 77 13.74 11.49 12.50
N GLY A 78 14.87 11.43 11.82
CA GLY A 78 16.09 10.76 12.31
C GLY A 78 16.52 9.54 11.50
N ALA A 79 15.71 9.15 10.53
CA ALA A 79 16.06 8.21 9.48
C ALA A 79 15.68 8.80 8.11
N THR A 80 16.29 8.30 7.06
CA THR A 80 15.90 8.60 5.67
C THR A 80 15.45 7.31 5.00
N LEU A 81 14.29 7.34 4.36
CA LEU A 81 13.78 6.24 3.57
C LEU A 81 13.85 6.58 2.09
N THR A 82 14.60 5.80 1.32
CA THR A 82 14.74 5.95 -0.12
C THR A 82 13.96 4.85 -0.83
N LEU A 83 12.89 5.21 -1.52
CA LEU A 83 12.07 4.30 -2.32
C LEU A 83 11.86 4.84 -3.73
N GLU A 84 11.40 4.00 -4.65
CA GLU A 84 11.00 4.44 -5.98
C GLU A 84 9.75 5.35 -5.90
N ASP A 85 9.58 6.26 -6.83
CA ASP A 85 8.46 7.21 -6.89
C ASP A 85 7.07 6.56 -7.03
N SER A 86 7.03 5.26 -7.34
CA SER A 86 5.82 4.44 -7.33
C SER A 86 5.31 4.09 -5.92
N TRP A 87 6.15 4.27 -4.89
CA TRP A 87 5.76 4.09 -3.50
C TRP A 87 5.17 5.38 -2.93
N THR A 88 4.22 5.26 -2.02
CA THR A 88 3.67 6.41 -1.29
C THR A 88 4.12 6.36 0.16
N VAL A 89 4.77 7.42 0.63
CA VAL A 89 5.14 7.60 2.03
C VAL A 89 4.45 8.86 2.54
N SER A 90 3.71 8.75 3.63
CA SER A 90 2.96 9.85 4.22
C SER A 90 3.00 9.78 5.74
N SER A 91 3.32 10.87 6.40
CA SER A 91 3.09 10.96 7.85
C SER A 91 1.59 10.85 8.15
N PHE A 92 1.24 10.26 9.29
CA PHE A 92 -0.16 10.20 9.73
C PHE A 92 -0.71 11.61 10.03
N ASP A 93 0.13 12.56 10.37
CA ASP A 93 -0.25 13.97 10.55
C ASP A 93 -0.70 14.65 9.24
N ASP A 94 -0.12 14.22 8.11
CA ASP A 94 -0.38 14.77 6.77
C ASP A 94 -1.28 13.89 5.92
N LEU A 95 -2.11 13.05 6.55
CA LEU A 95 -2.93 12.07 5.84
C LEU A 95 -3.79 12.66 4.73
N THR A 96 -3.55 12.20 3.53
CA THR A 96 -4.44 12.35 2.38
C THR A 96 -5.76 11.59 2.61
N VAL A 97 -6.73 11.75 1.70
CA VAL A 97 -8.02 11.03 1.78
C VAL A 97 -7.83 9.51 1.87
N ILE A 98 -6.79 8.97 1.24
CA ILE A 98 -6.47 7.53 1.24
C ILE A 98 -5.89 7.12 2.59
N GLY A 99 -4.96 7.88 3.15
CA GLY A 99 -4.39 7.61 4.47
C GLY A 99 -5.43 7.58 5.59
N LYS A 100 -6.53 8.34 5.47
CA LYS A 100 -7.64 8.27 6.43
C LYS A 100 -8.31 6.91 6.53
N LEU A 101 -8.16 6.04 5.53
CA LEU A 101 -8.63 4.65 5.59
C LEU A 101 -7.79 3.81 6.57
N TYR A 102 -6.57 4.23 6.82
CA TYR A 102 -5.62 3.58 7.72
C TYR A 102 -5.50 4.25 9.09
N GLN A 103 -6.31 5.29 9.36
CA GLN A 103 -6.26 6.05 10.63
C GLN A 103 -6.51 5.16 11.88
N ASN A 104 -7.18 4.00 11.71
CA ASN A 104 -7.39 3.06 12.81
C ASN A 104 -6.11 2.34 13.26
N PHE A 105 -5.03 2.44 12.48
CA PHE A 105 -3.71 1.89 12.82
C PHE A 105 -2.82 2.94 13.49
N SER A 106 -3.24 4.21 13.53
CA SER A 106 -2.50 5.25 14.24
C SER A 106 -2.46 4.96 15.74
N ARG A 107 -1.28 5.17 16.31
CA ARG A 107 -1.02 5.11 17.74
C ARG A 107 -0.95 6.52 18.36
N GLU A 108 -1.62 7.49 17.75
CA GLU A 108 -1.70 8.85 18.26
C GLU A 108 -2.09 8.84 19.75
N GLY A 109 -1.23 9.43 20.59
CA GLY A 109 -1.43 9.50 22.03
C GLY A 109 -0.54 8.58 22.86
N ASP A 110 0.28 7.75 22.26
CA ASP A 110 1.37 7.04 22.94
C ASP A 110 2.44 8.08 23.36
N GLU A 111 2.81 8.08 24.66
CA GLU A 111 3.63 9.16 25.25
C GLU A 111 5.04 9.27 24.62
N ASP A 112 5.60 8.16 24.15
CA ASP A 112 6.96 8.09 23.61
C ASP A 112 6.98 8.07 22.06
N LEU A 113 5.81 8.15 21.40
CA LEU A 113 5.71 8.11 19.95
C LEU A 113 6.14 9.46 19.36
N GLU A 114 7.18 9.45 18.54
CA GLU A 114 7.70 10.64 17.86
C GLU A 114 7.24 10.75 16.41
N GLY A 115 6.98 9.62 15.75
CA GLY A 115 6.54 9.62 14.37
C GLY A 115 5.84 8.35 13.92
N GLU A 116 4.93 8.53 12.97
CA GLU A 116 4.18 7.46 12.31
C GLU A 116 4.12 7.72 10.80
N TRP A 117 4.49 6.74 10.00
CA TRP A 117 4.43 6.85 8.54
C TRP A 117 3.69 5.67 7.93
N LEU A 118 2.68 5.98 7.12
CA LEU A 118 2.05 5.04 6.23
C LEU A 118 2.88 4.92 4.95
N ILE A 119 3.27 3.70 4.62
CA ILE A 119 4.03 3.35 3.42
C ILE A 119 3.16 2.42 2.59
N LEU A 120 2.83 2.83 1.36
CA LEU A 120 2.05 1.99 0.44
C LEU A 120 2.95 1.52 -0.69
N SER A 121 2.96 0.22 -0.93
CA SER A 121 3.63 -0.36 -2.10
C SER A 121 2.93 0.08 -3.40
N PRO A 122 3.54 -0.11 -4.58
CA PRO A 122 2.86 0.13 -5.86
C PRO A 122 1.56 -0.68 -6.04
N ASP A 123 1.46 -1.83 -5.39
CA ASP A 123 0.27 -2.68 -5.36
C ASP A 123 -0.72 -2.33 -4.24
N GLU A 124 -0.46 -1.23 -3.51
CA GLU A 124 -1.27 -0.68 -2.40
C GLU A 124 -1.26 -1.53 -1.12
N ASP A 125 -0.30 -2.43 -0.99
CA ASP A 125 -0.11 -3.17 0.26
C ASP A 125 0.47 -2.24 1.33
N PRO A 126 -0.17 -2.13 2.50
CA PRO A 126 0.23 -1.19 3.52
C PRO A 126 1.37 -1.72 4.40
N ALA A 127 2.29 -0.83 4.71
CA ALA A 127 3.22 -0.96 5.81
C ALA A 127 3.15 0.32 6.66
N ILE A 128 3.43 0.20 7.95
CA ILE A 128 3.48 1.33 8.86
C ILE A 128 4.81 1.28 9.59
N LEU A 129 5.50 2.41 9.61
CA LEU A 129 6.71 2.58 10.40
C LEU A 129 6.41 3.52 11.56
N TYR A 130 6.61 3.04 12.78
CA TYR A 130 6.55 3.81 14.01
C TYR A 130 7.96 4.13 14.49
N CYS A 131 8.13 5.29 15.09
CA CYS A 131 9.37 5.73 15.70
C CYS A 131 9.09 6.24 17.10
N TYR A 132 9.81 5.72 18.09
CA TYR A 132 9.67 6.05 19.50
C TYR A 132 10.99 6.63 20.06
N ASP A 133 10.90 7.57 20.98
CA ASP A 133 12.05 8.04 21.74
C ASP A 133 12.62 6.91 22.61
N ASN A 134 13.92 6.66 22.50
CA ASN A 134 14.64 5.67 23.30
C ASN A 134 15.76 6.30 24.15
N GLU A 135 15.93 7.64 24.15
CA GLU A 135 16.92 8.30 24.99
C GLU A 135 16.58 8.17 26.48
N THR A 136 15.30 8.23 26.81
CA THR A 136 14.78 8.24 28.19
C THR A 136 14.41 6.84 28.69
N THR A 137 13.86 5.98 27.85
CA THR A 137 13.35 4.65 28.21
C THR A 137 14.41 3.55 28.15
N THR A 138 15.47 3.74 27.37
CA THR A 138 16.58 2.76 27.20
C THR A 138 16.12 1.32 26.92
N ILE A 139 15.11 1.17 26.06
CA ILE A 139 14.62 -0.13 25.59
C ILE A 139 15.79 -0.89 24.94
N GLN A 140 15.90 -2.16 25.26
CA GLN A 140 16.89 -3.05 24.64
C GLN A 140 16.22 -3.95 23.59
N LEU A 141 16.99 -4.43 22.63
CA LEU A 141 16.46 -5.36 21.63
C LEU A 141 15.88 -6.66 22.27
N SER A 142 16.40 -7.05 23.44
CA SER A 142 15.85 -8.17 24.22
C SER A 142 14.43 -7.90 24.73
N ASP A 143 14.13 -6.65 25.07
CA ASP A 143 12.82 -6.27 25.60
C ASP A 143 11.79 -6.29 24.47
N LEU A 144 12.19 -5.84 23.28
CA LEU A 144 11.39 -5.94 22.06
C LEU A 144 11.10 -7.40 21.66
N ARG A 145 12.13 -8.26 21.79
CA ARG A 145 11.94 -9.69 21.58
C ARG A 145 10.94 -10.30 22.56
N GLU A 146 11.11 -10.01 23.86
CA GLU A 146 10.21 -10.51 24.90
C GLU A 146 8.77 -10.06 24.64
N ALA A 147 8.57 -8.81 24.24
CA ALA A 147 7.23 -8.28 23.89
C ALA A 147 6.61 -9.02 22.69
N LEU A 148 7.38 -9.36 21.67
CA LEU A 148 6.88 -10.13 20.53
C LEU A 148 6.59 -11.60 20.90
N GLU A 149 7.39 -12.19 21.79
CA GLU A 149 7.24 -13.57 22.27
C GLU A 149 6.03 -13.73 23.23
N GLU A 150 5.44 -12.64 23.76
CA GLU A 150 4.21 -12.68 24.54
C GLU A 150 2.98 -13.08 23.70
N ASP A 151 3.02 -12.86 22.37
CA ASP A 151 1.98 -13.35 21.47
C ASP A 151 2.26 -14.81 21.08
N GLU A 152 1.42 -15.73 21.59
CA GLU A 152 1.55 -17.17 21.34
C GLU A 152 1.43 -17.57 19.86
N ASN A 153 0.88 -16.69 19.00
CA ASN A 153 0.72 -16.94 17.57
C ASN A 153 1.92 -16.43 16.76
N MET A 154 2.84 -15.72 17.41
CA MET A 154 3.97 -15.09 16.72
C MET A 154 5.20 -16.00 16.75
N THR A 155 5.80 -16.16 15.58
CA THR A 155 7.14 -16.76 15.45
C THR A 155 8.18 -15.63 15.46
N VAL A 156 9.13 -15.66 16.41
CA VAL A 156 10.09 -14.58 16.62
C VAL A 156 11.49 -15.03 16.26
N GLU A 157 12.16 -14.26 15.38
CA GLU A 157 13.51 -14.51 14.91
C GLU A 157 14.41 -13.29 15.10
N SER A 158 15.73 -13.49 15.22
CA SER A 158 16.71 -12.41 15.15
C SER A 158 17.20 -12.27 13.73
N ILE A 159 17.15 -11.05 13.20
CA ILE A 159 17.64 -10.71 11.88
C ILE A 159 18.68 -9.58 11.96
N GLU A 160 19.32 -9.25 10.85
CA GLU A 160 20.22 -8.12 10.72
C GLU A 160 20.04 -7.49 9.34
N PHE A 161 19.94 -6.17 9.28
CA PHE A 161 19.95 -5.42 8.03
C PHE A 161 20.93 -4.24 8.15
N HIS A 162 21.73 -3.98 7.12
CA HIS A 162 22.78 -2.93 7.12
C HIS A 162 23.70 -2.90 8.35
N GLY A 163 23.90 -4.06 9.00
CA GLY A 163 24.67 -4.16 10.23
C GLY A 163 23.92 -3.76 11.50
N ILE A 164 22.62 -3.48 11.40
CA ILE A 164 21.73 -3.16 12.52
C ILE A 164 21.02 -4.46 12.95
N PRO A 165 21.19 -4.90 14.21
CA PRO A 165 20.45 -6.04 14.73
C PRO A 165 18.98 -5.68 14.92
N ALA A 166 18.09 -6.61 14.54
CA ALA A 166 16.64 -6.47 14.66
C ALA A 166 15.98 -7.76 15.13
N VAL A 167 14.75 -7.64 15.58
CA VAL A 167 13.89 -8.76 15.92
C VAL A 167 12.71 -8.74 14.98
N GLU A 168 12.42 -9.88 14.35
CA GLU A 168 11.28 -10.07 13.46
C GLU A 168 10.27 -10.99 14.12
N GLY A 169 9.03 -10.55 14.20
CA GLY A 169 7.86 -11.34 14.53
C GLY A 169 7.01 -11.60 13.30
N THR A 170 6.60 -12.83 13.09
CA THR A 170 5.69 -13.22 12.02
C THR A 170 4.51 -13.93 12.61
N GLU A 171 3.31 -13.38 12.44
CA GLU A 171 2.05 -14.03 12.81
C GLU A 171 1.56 -14.87 11.63
N GLN A 172 1.14 -16.10 11.92
CA GLN A 172 0.53 -17.00 10.94
C GLN A 172 -0.94 -17.17 11.30
N ASN A 173 -1.82 -16.97 10.32
CA ASN A 173 -3.24 -17.25 10.51
C ASN A 173 -3.44 -18.74 10.74
N PRO A 174 -3.92 -19.18 11.93
CA PRO A 174 -4.10 -20.60 12.25
C PRO A 174 -5.16 -21.31 11.39
N GLU A 175 -6.04 -20.55 10.72
CA GLU A 175 -7.04 -21.09 9.78
C GLU A 175 -6.48 -21.28 8.36
N LYS A 176 -5.33 -20.67 8.06
CA LYS A 176 -4.67 -20.69 6.76
C LYS A 176 -3.16 -20.77 6.96
N GLU A 177 -2.66 -21.98 7.20
CA GLU A 177 -1.27 -22.28 7.60
C GLU A 177 -0.17 -21.64 6.71
N ASP A 178 -0.53 -21.19 5.51
CA ASP A 178 0.42 -20.64 4.52
C ASP A 178 0.25 -19.12 4.30
N ILE A 179 -0.54 -18.42 5.13
CA ILE A 179 -0.80 -16.98 4.97
C ILE A 179 -0.27 -16.23 6.17
N ILE A 180 0.69 -15.34 5.92
CA ILE A 180 1.18 -14.37 6.89
C ILE A 180 0.16 -13.24 6.96
N ASP A 181 -0.50 -13.10 8.11
CA ASP A 181 -1.43 -11.99 8.32
C ASP A 181 -0.68 -10.70 8.64
N TYR A 182 0.54 -10.84 9.24
CA TYR A 182 1.22 -9.71 9.80
C TYR A 182 2.70 -10.02 10.05
N LYS A 183 3.57 -9.08 9.68
CA LYS A 183 5.01 -9.12 9.97
C LYS A 183 5.40 -7.84 10.70
N GLN A 184 6.09 -7.98 11.82
CA GLN A 184 6.58 -6.87 12.62
C GLN A 184 8.09 -6.97 12.77
N ILE A 185 8.80 -5.89 12.49
CA ILE A 185 10.26 -5.82 12.61
C ILE A 185 10.62 -4.67 13.53
N CYS A 186 11.26 -5.00 14.66
CA CYS A 186 11.67 -4.03 15.66
C CYS A 186 13.18 -3.91 15.71
N PHE A 187 13.70 -2.67 15.76
CA PHE A 187 15.12 -2.39 15.83
C PHE A 187 15.41 -1.06 16.53
N ILE A 188 16.66 -0.86 16.91
CA ILE A 188 17.11 0.36 17.59
C ILE A 188 18.24 0.97 16.78
N ALA A 189 18.08 2.26 16.43
CA ALA A 189 19.09 3.04 15.72
C ALA A 189 19.01 4.51 16.16
N ASN A 190 20.15 5.19 16.29
CA ASN A 190 20.24 6.62 16.65
C ASN A 190 19.43 7.01 17.89
N ASP A 191 19.49 6.20 18.97
CA ASP A 191 18.75 6.40 20.22
C ASP A 191 17.22 6.43 20.04
N LYS A 192 16.72 5.83 18.95
CA LYS A 192 15.29 5.65 18.67
C LYS A 192 14.96 4.18 18.51
N CYS A 193 13.74 3.82 18.88
CA CYS A 193 13.15 2.49 18.65
C CYS A 193 12.21 2.58 17.46
N TYR A 194 12.43 1.73 16.47
CA TYR A 194 11.60 1.65 15.28
C TYR A 194 10.84 0.34 15.25
N GLU A 195 9.61 0.42 14.80
CA GLU A 195 8.73 -0.72 14.58
C GLU A 195 8.14 -0.63 13.17
N LEU A 196 8.54 -1.52 12.29
CA LEU A 196 7.99 -1.67 10.96
C LEU A 196 6.94 -2.79 10.99
N VAL A 197 5.71 -2.46 10.65
CA VAL A 197 4.58 -3.39 10.56
C VAL A 197 4.12 -3.49 9.12
N VAL A 198 4.07 -4.72 8.58
CA VAL A 198 3.59 -5.00 7.22
C VAL A 198 2.39 -5.92 7.28
N TYR A 199 1.27 -5.47 6.73
CA TYR A 199 0.02 -6.23 6.68
C TYR A 199 -0.15 -6.86 5.31
N HIS A 200 -0.22 -8.18 5.23
CA HIS A 200 -0.52 -8.86 3.97
C HIS A 200 -1.12 -10.25 4.18
N ASP A 201 -1.99 -10.64 3.24
CA ASP A 201 -2.70 -11.91 3.25
C ASP A 201 -2.10 -12.98 2.31
N LYS A 202 -0.90 -12.76 1.76
CA LYS A 202 -0.26 -13.69 0.81
C LYS A 202 1.21 -13.86 1.11
N ASP A 203 1.68 -15.11 0.97
CA ASP A 203 3.09 -15.46 1.06
C ASP A 203 4.00 -14.53 0.24
N ASP A 204 5.21 -14.35 0.70
CA ASP A 204 6.31 -13.60 0.09
C ASP A 204 6.08 -12.10 -0.09
N THR A 205 4.85 -11.58 -0.02
CA THR A 205 4.61 -10.16 -0.27
C THR A 205 4.99 -9.32 0.93
N ALA A 206 4.60 -9.73 2.16
CA ALA A 206 5.01 -9.02 3.37
C ALA A 206 6.54 -9.02 3.52
N GLU A 207 7.19 -10.17 3.27
CA GLU A 207 8.65 -10.29 3.26
C GLU A 207 9.30 -9.32 2.27
N ARG A 208 8.83 -9.32 1.03
CA ARG A 208 9.36 -8.49 -0.05
C ARG A 208 9.17 -6.99 0.21
N ILE A 209 8.01 -6.60 0.79
CA ILE A 209 7.72 -5.22 1.17
C ILE A 209 8.63 -4.80 2.32
N ALA A 210 8.71 -5.61 3.38
CA ALA A 210 9.57 -5.34 4.52
C ALA A 210 11.04 -5.19 4.09
N GLN A 211 11.55 -6.14 3.29
CA GLN A 211 12.92 -6.09 2.78
C GLN A 211 13.18 -4.82 1.95
N LYS A 212 12.25 -4.43 1.06
CA LYS A 212 12.40 -3.23 0.24
C LYS A 212 12.45 -1.96 1.09
N ILE A 213 11.64 -1.88 2.14
CA ILE A 213 11.64 -0.75 3.07
C ILE A 213 12.94 -0.74 3.87
N LEU A 214 13.36 -1.87 4.43
CA LEU A 214 14.63 -1.97 5.18
C LEU A 214 15.84 -1.63 4.33
N ASP A 215 15.88 -2.08 3.07
CA ASP A 215 16.95 -1.76 2.12
C ASP A 215 17.03 -0.26 1.80
N GLY A 216 15.89 0.43 1.85
CA GLY A 216 15.80 1.87 1.62
C GLY A 216 16.08 2.73 2.85
N LEU A 217 16.09 2.14 4.07
CA LEU A 217 16.34 2.88 5.30
C LEU A 217 17.84 3.18 5.48
N SER A 218 18.13 4.40 5.93
CA SER A 218 19.46 4.85 6.35
C SER A 218 19.36 5.76 7.57
N PHE A 219 20.41 5.71 8.44
CA PHE A 219 20.46 6.37 9.75
C PHE A 219 21.69 7.25 9.90
#